data_a9c7e93c49f055e169dda34fc2d2ccef
#
_entry.id   a9c7e93c49f055e169dda34fc2d2ccef
#
_cell.length_a   1.000
_cell.length_b   1.000
_cell.length_c   1.000
_cell.angle_alpha   90.00
_cell.angle_beta   90.00
_cell.angle_gamma   90.00
#
_symmetry.space_group_name_H-M   'P 1'
#
loop_
_entity.id
_entity.type
_entity.pdbx_description
1 polymer ?
#
loop_
_entity_poly.entity_id
_entity_poly.type
_entity_poly.pdbx_seq_one_letter_code
_entity_poly.pdbx_strand_id
1 'polypeptide(L)'
;MILYYNFIYIKLSPEAEEVYNYLNKEVAEVEKSGKKRSPEVQIFQAFEQKKDLIKANYHYGEPIAKSKIPEKFKVRYGVTNLFWVELPHYWRFLYSLTEGDSE
;
A
#
# COMPACT_ATOMS: atom_id res chain seq x y z
N MET A 1 3.81 -2.13 4.53
CA MET A 1 2.64 -2.55 3.73
C MET A 1 3.04 -2.67 2.29
N ILE A 2 2.72 -3.77 1.65
CA ILE A 2 3.03 -3.97 0.24
C ILE A 2 1.77 -4.15 -0.56
N LEU A 3 1.65 -3.37 -1.64
CA LEU A 3 0.54 -3.42 -2.54
C LEU A 3 1.01 -3.93 -3.89
N TYR A 4 0.42 -5.04 -4.36
CA TYR A 4 0.72 -5.53 -5.70
C TYR A 4 -0.27 -4.94 -6.67
N TYR A 5 0.23 -4.28 -7.69
CA TYR A 5 -0.60 -3.63 -8.69
C TYR A 5 -0.30 -4.25 -10.05
N ASN A 6 -1.34 -4.76 -10.72
CA ASN A 6 -1.18 -5.12 -12.11
C ASN A 6 -2.18 -4.30 -12.92
N PHE A 7 -2.17 -4.43 -14.24
CA PHE A 7 -2.98 -3.58 -15.09
C PHE A 7 -4.48 -3.79 -14.89
N ILE A 8 -4.89 -4.83 -14.21
CA ILE A 8 -6.29 -5.20 -14.08
C ILE A 8 -6.83 -4.92 -12.69
N TYR A 9 -6.06 -5.19 -11.65
CA TYR A 9 -6.56 -5.05 -10.29
C TYR A 9 -5.42 -4.85 -9.32
N ILE A 10 -5.76 -4.46 -8.09
CA ILE A 10 -4.82 -4.23 -7.02
C ILE A 10 -4.92 -5.39 -6.04
N LYS A 11 -3.78 -5.94 -5.67
CA LYS A 11 -3.71 -6.98 -4.67
C LYS A 11 -2.88 -6.52 -3.49
N LEU A 12 -3.26 -6.93 -2.30
CA LEU A 12 -2.48 -6.68 -1.10
C LEU A 12 -1.73 -7.95 -0.73
N SER A 13 -0.49 -7.79 -0.27
CA SER A 13 0.22 -8.91 0.34
C SER A 13 -0.51 -9.31 1.61
N PRO A 14 -0.28 -10.53 2.13
CA PRO A 14 -0.95 -10.93 3.37
C PRO A 14 -0.67 -9.97 4.52
N GLU A 15 0.55 -9.48 4.64
CA GLU A 15 0.89 -8.51 5.68
C GLU A 15 0.18 -7.18 5.47
N ALA A 16 0.13 -6.73 4.24
CA ALA A 16 -0.57 -5.48 3.94
C ALA A 16 -2.07 -5.62 4.17
N GLU A 17 -2.63 -6.79 3.89
CA GLU A 17 -4.03 -7.03 4.13
C GLU A 17 -4.35 -6.97 5.62
N GLU A 18 -3.49 -7.52 6.46
CA GLU A 18 -3.69 -7.40 7.91
C GLU A 18 -3.70 -5.96 8.36
N VAL A 19 -2.75 -5.16 7.86
CA VAL A 19 -2.68 -3.75 8.21
C VAL A 19 -3.92 -3.02 7.71
N TYR A 20 -4.33 -3.29 6.47
CA TYR A 20 -5.51 -2.67 5.90
C TYR A 20 -6.76 -2.96 6.73
N ASN A 21 -6.92 -4.23 7.13
CA ASN A 21 -8.07 -4.62 7.94
C ASN A 21 -8.05 -3.95 9.30
N TYR A 22 -6.86 -3.83 9.90
CA TYR A 22 -6.72 -3.13 11.16
C TYR A 22 -7.14 -1.67 11.02
N LEU A 23 -6.63 -0.98 10.00
CA LEU A 23 -6.97 0.42 9.79
C LEU A 23 -8.46 0.60 9.52
N ASN A 24 -9.04 -0.28 8.73
CA ASN A 24 -10.45 -0.20 8.40
C ASN A 24 -11.31 -0.38 9.64
N LYS A 25 -10.91 -1.27 10.53
CA LYS A 25 -11.61 -1.47 11.78
C LYS A 25 -11.52 -0.23 12.68
N GLU A 26 -10.34 0.39 12.74
CA GLU A 26 -10.15 1.59 13.54
C GLU A 26 -10.98 2.75 13.00
N VAL A 27 -11.11 2.87 11.68
CA VAL A 27 -11.95 3.90 11.10
C VAL A 27 -13.41 3.69 11.53
N ALA A 28 -13.90 2.45 11.49
CA ALA A 28 -15.26 2.15 11.89
C ALA A 28 -15.50 2.49 13.37
N GLU A 29 -14.53 2.19 14.22
CA GLU A 29 -14.64 2.51 15.64
C GLU A 29 -14.69 4.02 15.88
N VAL A 30 -13.87 4.78 15.16
CA VAL A 30 -13.88 6.23 15.28
C VAL A 30 -15.22 6.80 14.85
N GLU A 31 -15.78 6.29 13.76
CA GLU A 31 -17.09 6.75 13.29
C GLU A 31 -18.17 6.47 14.30
N LYS A 32 -18.15 5.31 14.92
CA LYS A 32 -19.12 4.96 15.93
C LYS A 32 -19.03 5.84 17.17
N SER A 33 -17.82 6.16 17.60
CA SER A 33 -17.60 6.91 18.83
C SER A 33 -17.77 8.41 18.65
N GLY A 34 -17.89 8.88 17.42
CA GLY A 34 -17.99 10.31 17.14
C GLY A 34 -16.68 11.06 17.24
N LYS A 35 -15.59 10.37 17.45
CA LYS A 35 -14.27 11.01 17.45
C LYS A 35 -13.92 11.41 16.04
N LYS A 36 -13.32 12.58 15.90
CA LYS A 36 -13.17 13.13 14.56
C LYS A 36 -11.89 12.73 13.85
N ARG A 37 -10.80 12.52 14.57
CA ARG A 37 -9.54 12.22 13.92
C ARG A 37 -8.66 11.39 14.80
N SER A 38 -8.07 10.36 14.24
CA SER A 38 -7.04 9.57 14.87
C SER A 38 -5.93 9.38 13.84
N PRO A 39 -4.72 9.03 14.28
CA PRO A 39 -3.66 8.71 13.31
C PRO A 39 -4.07 7.63 12.33
N GLU A 40 -4.81 6.63 12.80
CA GLU A 40 -5.24 5.53 11.94
C GLU A 40 -6.17 6.00 10.84
N VAL A 41 -7.09 6.90 11.16
CA VAL A 41 -8.00 7.44 10.14
C VAL A 41 -7.21 8.22 9.09
N GLN A 42 -6.24 9.03 9.54
CA GLN A 42 -5.42 9.81 8.63
C GLN A 42 -4.60 8.91 7.70
N ILE A 43 -4.03 7.84 8.26
CA ILE A 43 -3.24 6.90 7.46
C ILE A 43 -4.14 6.20 6.44
N PHE A 44 -5.31 5.75 6.87
CA PHE A 44 -6.23 5.04 5.98
C PHE A 44 -6.70 5.94 4.84
N GLN A 45 -7.08 7.17 5.15
CA GLN A 45 -7.54 8.10 4.11
C GLN A 45 -6.42 8.41 3.12
N ALA A 46 -5.20 8.62 3.63
CA ALA A 46 -4.07 8.88 2.77
C ALA A 46 -3.75 7.68 1.89
N PHE A 47 -3.85 6.47 2.43
CA PHE A 47 -3.61 5.27 1.64
C PHE A 47 -4.62 5.16 0.50
N GLU A 48 -5.91 5.39 0.77
CA GLU A 48 -6.92 5.33 -0.28
C GLU A 48 -6.67 6.37 -1.36
N GLN A 49 -6.27 7.57 -0.97
CA GLN A 49 -5.96 8.62 -1.91
C GLN A 49 -4.75 8.26 -2.79
N LYS A 50 -3.68 7.77 -2.16
CA LYS A 50 -2.48 7.40 -2.90
C LYS A 50 -2.74 6.22 -3.83
N LYS A 51 -3.58 5.29 -3.39
CA LYS A 51 -3.97 4.17 -4.23
C LYS A 51 -4.62 4.66 -5.52
N ASP A 52 -5.49 5.65 -5.44
CA ASP A 52 -6.13 6.21 -6.62
C ASP A 52 -5.14 6.94 -7.52
N LEU A 53 -4.16 7.63 -6.91
CA LEU A 53 -3.12 8.29 -7.69
C LEU A 53 -2.25 7.29 -8.44
N ILE A 54 -1.97 6.14 -7.83
CA ILE A 54 -1.23 5.09 -8.49
C ILE A 54 -2.02 4.50 -9.65
N LYS A 55 -3.34 4.34 -9.49
CA LYS A 55 -4.18 3.87 -10.59
C LYS A 55 -4.13 4.81 -11.78
N ALA A 56 -4.05 6.11 -11.53
CA ALA A 56 -3.97 7.10 -12.59
C ALA A 56 -2.57 7.15 -13.20
N ASN A 57 -1.55 6.83 -12.43
CA ASN A 57 -0.16 6.86 -12.90
C ASN A 57 0.63 5.80 -12.15
N TYR A 58 0.91 4.68 -12.81
CA TYR A 58 1.58 3.54 -12.18
C TYR A 58 2.95 3.88 -11.62
N HIS A 59 3.58 4.93 -12.12
CA HIS A 59 4.91 5.34 -11.66
C HIS A 59 4.83 6.52 -10.69
N TYR A 60 3.69 6.67 -10.02
CA TYR A 60 3.50 7.78 -9.08
C TYR A 60 4.50 7.74 -7.92
N GLY A 61 4.79 6.56 -7.37
CA GLY A 61 5.69 6.44 -6.24
C GLY A 61 7.14 6.60 -6.62
N GLU A 62 7.99 6.70 -5.60
CA GLU A 62 9.43 6.81 -5.81
C GLU A 62 10.03 5.45 -6.04
N PRO A 63 10.79 5.27 -7.13
CA PRO A 63 11.36 3.95 -7.38
C PRO A 63 12.51 3.65 -6.43
N ILE A 64 12.62 2.40 -6.04
CA ILE A 64 13.72 1.90 -5.24
C ILE A 64 14.69 1.20 -6.18
N ALA A 65 15.98 1.56 -6.09
CA ALA A 65 16.99 0.95 -6.95
C ALA A 65 16.99 -0.57 -6.75
N LYS A 66 17.15 -1.31 -7.84
CA LYS A 66 17.11 -2.77 -7.78
C LYS A 66 18.06 -3.35 -6.75
N SER A 67 19.23 -2.75 -6.62
CA SER A 67 20.22 -3.22 -5.65
C SER A 67 19.79 -3.00 -4.21
N LYS A 68 18.80 -2.15 -3.98
CA LYS A 68 18.32 -1.84 -2.63
C LYS A 68 17.01 -2.52 -2.28
N ILE A 69 16.47 -3.31 -3.19
CA ILE A 69 15.26 -4.08 -2.88
C ILE A 69 15.66 -5.21 -1.94
N PRO A 70 15.05 -5.30 -0.75
CA PRO A 70 15.41 -6.38 0.18
C PRO A 70 15.19 -7.74 -0.44
N GLU A 71 16.14 -8.62 -0.19
CA GLU A 71 16.11 -9.96 -0.76
C GLU A 71 14.83 -10.70 -0.37
N LYS A 72 14.34 -10.47 0.85
CA LYS A 72 13.12 -11.13 1.32
C LYS A 72 11.92 -10.80 0.43
N PHE A 73 11.88 -9.61 -0.14
CA PHE A 73 10.78 -9.25 -1.03
C PHE A 73 10.90 -9.96 -2.37
N LYS A 74 12.13 -10.15 -2.85
CA LYS A 74 12.35 -10.87 -4.10
C LYS A 74 11.95 -12.34 -3.95
N VAL A 75 12.34 -12.95 -2.84
CA VAL A 75 12.05 -14.36 -2.61
C VAL A 75 10.59 -14.59 -2.30
N ARG A 76 10.03 -13.80 -1.39
CA ARG A 76 8.68 -14.04 -0.90
C ARG A 76 7.61 -13.63 -1.88
N TYR A 77 7.82 -12.51 -2.59
CA TYR A 77 6.79 -11.96 -3.46
C TYR A 77 7.17 -11.97 -4.94
N GLY A 78 8.39 -12.37 -5.26
CA GLY A 78 8.83 -12.39 -6.64
C GLY A 78 8.91 -11.04 -7.31
N VAL A 79 9.08 -9.98 -6.53
CA VAL A 79 9.07 -8.63 -7.11
C VAL A 79 10.38 -8.36 -7.82
N THR A 80 10.29 -7.71 -8.98
CA THR A 80 11.45 -7.28 -9.74
C THR A 80 11.60 -5.78 -9.75
N ASN A 81 10.61 -5.07 -9.20
CA ASN A 81 10.64 -3.62 -9.09
C ASN A 81 9.90 -3.26 -7.81
N LEU A 82 10.19 -2.08 -7.28
CA LEU A 82 9.57 -1.67 -6.04
C LEU A 82 9.53 -0.15 -6.00
N PHE A 83 8.41 0.37 -5.54
CA PHE A 83 8.20 1.80 -5.38
C PHE A 83 7.72 2.05 -3.95
N TRP A 84 7.95 3.26 -3.42
CA TRP A 84 7.44 3.60 -2.11
C TRP A 84 6.67 4.90 -2.16
N VAL A 85 5.72 5.03 -1.26
CA VAL A 85 4.89 6.22 -1.13
C VAL A 85 4.81 6.57 0.35
N GLU A 86 4.98 7.83 0.67
CA GLU A 86 4.96 8.29 2.05
C GLU A 86 3.52 8.48 2.51
N LEU A 87 3.26 8.07 3.74
CA LEU A 87 1.97 8.26 4.39
C LEU A 87 2.18 9.07 5.67
N PRO A 88 1.12 9.64 6.26
CA PRO A 88 1.27 10.38 7.50
C PRO A 88 1.85 9.52 8.62
N HIS A 89 2.41 10.19 9.63
CA HIS A 89 2.94 9.56 10.84
C HIS A 89 4.09 8.61 10.54
N TYR A 90 4.92 8.95 9.53
CA TYR A 90 6.12 8.19 9.15
C TYR A 90 5.83 6.81 8.62
N TRP A 91 4.58 6.55 8.25
CA TRP A 91 4.25 5.30 7.57
C TRP A 91 4.62 5.41 6.10
N ARG A 92 4.94 4.28 5.51
CA ARG A 92 5.18 4.19 4.09
C ARG A 92 4.52 2.94 3.58
N PHE A 93 4.02 2.98 2.35
CA PHE A 93 3.65 1.73 1.73
C PHE A 93 4.48 1.52 0.47
N LEU A 94 4.70 0.26 0.18
CA LEU A 94 5.50 -0.17 -0.95
C LEU A 94 4.59 -0.86 -1.94
N TYR A 95 4.86 -0.66 -3.22
CA TYR A 95 4.11 -1.39 -4.23
C TYR A 95 5.03 -1.81 -5.36
N SER A 96 4.60 -2.84 -6.06
CA SER A 96 5.33 -3.39 -7.19
C SER A 96 4.38 -3.49 -8.36
N LEU A 97 4.88 -3.26 -9.55
CA LEU A 97 4.11 -3.41 -10.77
C LEU A 97 4.37 -4.79 -11.35
N THR A 98 3.29 -5.51 -11.66
CA THR A 98 3.42 -6.80 -12.31
C THR A 98 2.72 -6.73 -13.63
N GLU A 99 3.12 -7.58 -14.56
CA GLU A 99 2.48 -7.63 -15.83
C GLU A 99 1.28 -8.47 -15.73
N GLY A 100 0.21 -8.03 -15.93
CA GLY A 100 -1.09 -8.55 -15.82
C GLY A 100 -1.39 -10.00 -15.96
N ASP A 101 -0.73 -10.83 -15.26
CA ASP A 101 -0.98 -12.15 -15.24
C ASP A 101 -2.03 -12.36 -14.31
N SER A 102 -3.05 -12.64 -14.68
CA SER A 102 -4.19 -12.64 -13.94
C SER A 102 -4.30 -13.55 -12.83
N GLU A 103 -3.54 -14.07 -12.41
CA GLU A 103 -3.87 -14.88 -11.39
C GLU A 103 -3.90 -14.48 -10.23
#